data_831edc0cfec06c28b4f3244db84e30b9
#
_entry.id   831edc0cfec06c28b4f3244db84e30b9
#
_cell.length_a   1.000
_cell.length_b   1.000
_cell.length_c   1.000
_cell.angle_alpha   90.00
_cell.angle_beta   90.00
_cell.angle_gamma   90.00
#
_symmetry.space_group_name_H-M   'P 1'
#
loop_
_entity.id
_entity.type
_entity.pdbx_description
1 polymer ?
#
loop_
_entity_poly.entity_id
_entity_poly.type
_entity_poly.pdbx_seq_one_letter_code
_entity_poly.pdbx_strand_id
1 'polypeptide(L)'
;MKRIIFLFAIGLCVPCFTFATTVVTISDPETWRYTELSKYQGQTVQFDVPFYVCNNYSGITISPRRIFQPTNQALPLSQEYNSLLTLNAQGTIKLTNVSGYHRLGERLHNLIVKVNSSNSVSLVSCDWRGNTRAELEKGYDMDIVAQRGEPSIIVCCMNLEYYLVENLGGDMGASNYSEHQKQRAKVSKALAKIDADLYGFVEIEQGQNALAEIANDLSRNTGRRFSYINDGGSASGTYTKSGFVYCSDVLEPHGKLRENNTGVQQRKKTQAFIEKSTGEKFLFSVNHFKAKSGKGYGANADQGDGQGSYNADRVKEANSLLDNYERDRIFYNDSDILIMGDLNAYAMEDPITVLREGGMIDLHRTFHADSSYSYVYRGQIGYLDHALCNTTLYPQVTGMVAYHINSDESDDYTYDKSNDQTMFRCSDHDPIIVGLRLDSTATYIPEIIHPQMGIYYSEDGPYIRNAEGGYYIIYQWDGQIVQQNRISHNEQIIDGLQQGLYIINVYGQGECLKTKVLIP
;
A
#
# COMPACT_ATOMS: atom_id res chain seq x y z
N MET A 1 62.24 48.21 42.04
CA MET A 1 61.07 48.87 41.39
C MET A 1 60.42 47.91 40.40
N LYS A 2 59.37 47.25 40.86
CA LYS A 2 58.55 46.34 39.96
C LYS A 2 57.33 47.13 39.50
N ARG A 3 57.20 47.36 38.19
CA ARG A 3 55.99 47.95 37.60
C ARG A 3 54.94 46.85 37.39
N ILE A 4 53.79 47.03 38.04
CA ILE A 4 52.60 46.23 37.85
C ILE A 4 51.80 46.89 36.71
N ILE A 5 51.58 46.16 35.60
CA ILE A 5 50.71 46.57 34.51
C ILE A 5 49.33 45.94 34.77
N PHE A 6 48.31 46.79 35.00
CA PHE A 6 46.91 46.37 35.06
C PHE A 6 46.37 46.32 33.60
N LEU A 7 46.05 45.14 33.12
CA LEU A 7 45.25 44.96 31.90
C LEU A 7 43.76 45.02 32.31
N PHE A 8 43.08 46.08 31.85
CA PHE A 8 41.61 46.11 31.86
C PHE A 8 41.10 45.31 30.66
N ALA A 9 40.51 44.17 30.88
CA ALA A 9 39.73 43.45 29.91
C ALA A 9 38.32 44.07 29.88
N ILE A 10 38.06 44.87 28.81
CA ILE A 10 36.68 45.31 28.51
C ILE A 10 35.96 44.13 27.89
N GLY A 11 35.16 43.44 28.67
CA GLY A 11 34.23 42.43 28.17
C GLY A 11 33.12 43.12 27.37
N LEU A 12 33.18 43.04 26.07
CA LEU A 12 32.04 43.36 25.17
C LEU A 12 30.96 42.28 25.44
N CYS A 13 29.99 42.60 26.26
CA CYS A 13 28.74 41.84 26.35
C CYS A 13 27.96 42.10 25.06
N VAL A 14 28.09 41.21 24.08
CA VAL A 14 27.18 41.18 22.92
C VAL A 14 25.85 40.70 23.47
N PRO A 15 24.77 41.49 23.44
CA PRO A 15 23.46 40.98 23.85
C PRO A 15 23.07 39.89 22.86
N CYS A 16 23.05 38.66 23.33
CA CYS A 16 22.46 37.52 22.62
C CYS A 16 20.94 37.77 22.59
N PHE A 17 20.45 38.43 21.58
CA PHE A 17 19.01 38.51 21.33
C PHE A 17 18.53 37.11 20.94
N THR A 18 18.13 36.32 21.90
CA THR A 18 17.30 35.16 21.67
C THR A 18 15.93 35.69 21.24
N PHE A 19 15.70 35.79 19.94
CA PHE A 19 14.35 35.99 19.44
C PHE A 19 13.54 34.77 19.89
N ALA A 20 12.54 34.99 20.71
CA ALA A 20 11.59 33.95 21.08
C ALA A 20 10.91 33.48 19.78
N THR A 21 11.20 32.24 19.36
CA THR A 21 10.57 31.65 18.18
C THR A 21 9.09 31.43 18.47
N THR A 22 8.21 31.95 17.64
CA THR A 22 6.77 31.75 17.80
C THR A 22 6.45 30.27 17.62
N VAL A 23 5.81 29.64 18.59
CA VAL A 23 5.33 28.26 18.49
C VAL A 23 3.99 28.25 17.78
N VAL A 24 3.87 27.44 16.73
CA VAL A 24 2.63 27.16 16.02
C VAL A 24 2.08 25.84 16.53
N THR A 25 0.97 25.91 17.25
CA THR A 25 0.27 24.75 17.77
C THR A 25 -0.69 24.20 16.73
N ILE A 26 -0.52 22.91 16.41
CA ILE A 26 -1.41 22.16 15.51
C ILE A 26 -2.28 21.25 16.39
N SER A 27 -3.52 21.67 16.62
CA SER A 27 -4.46 20.96 17.50
C SER A 27 -4.86 19.59 16.96
N ASP A 28 -4.93 19.48 15.62
CA ASP A 28 -5.28 18.25 14.93
C ASP A 28 -4.48 18.11 13.61
N PRO A 29 -3.43 17.27 13.59
CA PRO A 29 -2.65 17.01 12.39
C PRO A 29 -3.48 16.49 11.21
N GLU A 30 -4.53 15.72 11.46
CA GLU A 30 -5.34 15.07 10.40
C GLU A 30 -6.18 16.07 9.61
N THR A 31 -6.60 17.17 10.22
CA THR A 31 -7.40 18.21 9.56
C THR A 31 -6.63 19.47 9.21
N TRP A 32 -5.33 19.51 9.54
CA TRP A 32 -4.47 20.68 9.33
C TRP A 32 -4.39 21.09 7.85
N ARG A 33 -4.33 22.43 7.63
CA ARG A 33 -4.23 23.06 6.30
C ARG A 33 -3.15 24.14 6.29
N TYR A 34 -2.36 24.19 5.22
CA TYR A 34 -1.30 25.20 5.07
C TYR A 34 -1.81 26.64 5.09
N THR A 35 -3.08 26.88 4.77
CA THR A 35 -3.69 28.22 4.81
C THR A 35 -3.59 28.88 6.18
N GLU A 36 -3.45 28.10 7.24
CA GLU A 36 -3.25 28.58 8.61
C GLU A 36 -1.91 29.34 8.79
N LEU A 37 -0.94 29.10 7.89
CA LEU A 37 0.37 29.76 7.94
C LEU A 37 0.37 31.19 7.41
N SER A 38 -0.69 31.63 6.73
CA SER A 38 -0.76 32.98 6.13
C SER A 38 -0.50 34.09 7.15
N LYS A 39 -0.95 33.94 8.39
CA LYS A 39 -0.76 34.90 9.50
C LYS A 39 0.69 35.01 10.00
N TYR A 40 1.55 34.04 9.64
CA TYR A 40 2.95 34.01 10.05
C TYR A 40 3.93 34.36 8.91
N GLN A 41 3.45 34.84 7.77
CA GLN A 41 4.29 35.16 6.63
C GLN A 41 5.44 36.10 7.00
N GLY A 42 6.67 35.75 6.61
CA GLY A 42 7.91 36.49 6.92
C GLY A 42 8.51 36.16 8.29
N GLN A 43 7.78 35.46 9.17
CA GLN A 43 8.23 35.11 10.51
C GLN A 43 8.98 33.77 10.53
N THR A 44 9.80 33.57 11.55
CA THR A 44 10.36 32.26 11.91
C THR A 44 9.50 31.65 12.99
N VAL A 45 9.05 30.41 12.74
CA VAL A 45 8.14 29.68 13.62
C VAL A 45 8.67 28.28 13.91
N GLN A 46 8.27 27.71 15.04
CA GLN A 46 8.49 26.32 15.39
C GLN A 46 7.15 25.61 15.47
N PHE A 47 7.07 24.41 14.90
CA PHE A 47 5.90 23.54 15.05
C PHE A 47 6.02 22.67 16.30
N ASP A 48 4.91 22.45 16.99
CA ASP A 48 4.82 21.61 18.19
C ASP A 48 4.60 20.11 17.88
N VAL A 49 4.33 19.78 16.60
CA VAL A 49 4.19 18.39 16.12
C VAL A 49 5.25 18.10 15.04
N PRO A 50 5.63 16.82 14.87
CA PRO A 50 6.51 16.44 13.76
C PRO A 50 5.78 16.52 12.41
N PHE A 51 6.54 16.76 11.36
CA PHE A 51 6.08 16.71 9.97
C PHE A 51 6.69 15.51 9.25
N TYR A 52 5.99 14.98 8.25
CA TYR A 52 6.45 13.91 7.38
C TYR A 52 6.86 14.46 6.03
N VAL A 53 7.89 13.89 5.42
CA VAL A 53 8.14 14.05 3.99
C VAL A 53 7.03 13.34 3.23
N CYS A 54 6.28 14.08 2.42
CA CYS A 54 5.17 13.56 1.61
C CYS A 54 5.51 13.46 0.12
N ASN A 55 6.48 14.24 -0.35
CA ASN A 55 6.97 14.16 -1.71
C ASN A 55 8.46 14.53 -1.76
N ASN A 56 9.23 13.78 -2.55
CA ASN A 56 10.66 13.98 -2.77
C ASN A 56 11.04 13.94 -4.27
N TYR A 57 10.06 14.06 -5.15
CA TYR A 57 10.22 13.87 -6.60
C TYR A 57 10.80 15.12 -7.31
N SER A 58 10.21 16.28 -7.11
CA SER A 58 10.65 17.56 -7.73
C SER A 58 10.86 18.65 -6.68
N GLY A 59 11.40 18.24 -5.54
CA GLY A 59 11.53 19.04 -4.33
C GLY A 59 10.72 18.40 -3.19
N ILE A 60 10.98 18.88 -1.98
CA ILE A 60 10.38 18.29 -0.78
C ILE A 60 9.08 19.02 -0.45
N THR A 61 8.01 18.26 -0.24
CA THR A 61 6.81 18.73 0.45
C THR A 61 6.62 17.97 1.74
N ILE A 62 6.12 18.65 2.76
CA ILE A 62 5.92 18.11 4.10
C ILE A 62 4.50 18.36 4.60
N SER A 63 4.04 17.53 5.52
CA SER A 63 2.74 17.63 6.18
C SER A 63 2.82 17.07 7.60
N PRO A 64 2.00 17.52 8.55
CA PRO A 64 1.94 16.89 9.88
C PRO A 64 1.28 15.50 9.88
N ARG A 65 0.76 15.05 8.72
CA ARG A 65 0.18 13.71 8.49
C ARG A 65 0.67 13.10 7.19
N ARG A 66 0.52 11.78 7.03
CA ARG A 66 0.69 11.12 5.74
C ARG A 66 -0.49 11.46 4.82
N ILE A 67 -0.24 11.64 3.54
CA ILE A 67 -1.28 12.01 2.57
C ILE A 67 -1.63 10.78 1.73
N PHE A 68 -2.84 10.26 1.92
CA PHE A 68 -3.31 9.10 1.17
C PHE A 68 -4.10 9.50 -0.07
N GLN A 69 -4.10 8.63 -1.07
CA GLN A 69 -5.04 8.70 -2.19
C GLN A 69 -6.46 8.62 -1.64
N PRO A 70 -7.37 9.52 -2.03
CA PRO A 70 -8.73 9.51 -1.48
C PRO A 70 -9.47 8.20 -1.70
N THR A 71 -9.31 7.56 -2.87
CA THR A 71 -9.93 6.25 -3.17
C THR A 71 -9.23 5.07 -2.52
N ASN A 72 -8.11 5.30 -1.81
CA ASN A 72 -7.53 4.29 -0.92
C ASN A 72 -8.28 4.21 0.42
N GLN A 73 -8.93 5.29 0.84
CA GLN A 73 -9.57 5.41 2.15
C GLN A 73 -11.11 5.49 2.08
N ALA A 74 -11.65 6.07 1.01
CA ALA A 74 -13.08 6.33 0.87
C ALA A 74 -13.62 5.87 -0.49
N LEU A 75 -14.89 5.47 -0.51
CA LEU A 75 -15.59 5.12 -1.75
C LEU A 75 -15.62 6.31 -2.72
N PRO A 76 -15.42 6.08 -4.02
CA PRO A 76 -15.52 7.11 -5.05
C PRO A 76 -16.79 7.94 -4.91
N LEU A 77 -16.67 9.25 -5.08
CA LEU A 77 -17.77 10.25 -5.02
C LEU A 77 -18.52 10.34 -3.66
N SER A 78 -18.13 9.60 -2.64
CA SER A 78 -18.71 9.73 -1.31
C SER A 78 -18.42 11.11 -0.70
N GLN A 79 -19.15 11.47 0.36
CA GLN A 79 -18.88 12.71 1.10
C GLN A 79 -17.46 12.69 1.70
N GLU A 80 -17.02 11.54 2.19
CA GLU A 80 -15.68 11.35 2.75
C GLU A 80 -14.61 11.54 1.67
N TYR A 81 -14.76 10.93 0.49
CA TYR A 81 -13.88 11.14 -0.65
C TYR A 81 -13.72 12.62 -1.00
N ASN A 82 -14.84 13.36 -1.11
CA ASN A 82 -14.81 14.80 -1.42
C ASN A 82 -14.15 15.63 -0.30
N SER A 83 -14.32 15.22 0.95
CA SER A 83 -13.65 15.85 2.09
C SER A 83 -12.14 15.60 2.05
N LEU A 84 -11.69 14.38 1.74
CA LEU A 84 -10.29 14.03 1.58
C LEU A 84 -9.64 14.78 0.40
N LEU A 85 -10.32 14.89 -0.74
CA LEU A 85 -9.84 15.71 -1.87
C LEU A 85 -9.55 17.16 -1.45
N THR A 86 -10.50 17.76 -0.76
CA THR A 86 -10.39 19.15 -0.30
C THR A 86 -9.25 19.30 0.71
N LEU A 87 -9.14 18.36 1.64
CA LEU A 87 -8.13 18.35 2.67
C LEU A 87 -6.73 18.13 2.10
N ASN A 88 -6.57 17.17 1.18
CA ASN A 88 -5.29 16.87 0.54
C ASN A 88 -4.78 18.03 -0.32
N ALA A 89 -5.67 18.75 -1.02
CA ALA A 89 -5.31 19.93 -1.79
C ALA A 89 -4.64 21.04 -0.96
N GLN A 90 -4.86 21.05 0.35
CA GLN A 90 -4.32 22.04 1.30
C GLN A 90 -3.45 21.41 2.39
N GLY A 91 -3.16 20.11 2.30
CA GLY A 91 -2.52 19.34 3.37
C GLY A 91 -0.99 19.39 3.37
N THR A 92 -0.34 19.90 2.31
CA THR A 92 1.13 19.90 2.18
C THR A 92 1.69 21.29 1.97
N ILE A 93 2.92 21.52 2.45
CA ILE A 93 3.71 22.73 2.20
C ILE A 93 5.03 22.38 1.55
N LYS A 94 5.50 23.26 0.66
CA LYS A 94 6.82 23.14 0.05
C LYS A 94 7.89 23.52 1.07
N LEU A 95 8.85 22.62 1.30
CA LEU A 95 10.03 22.87 2.12
C LEU A 95 11.22 23.19 1.23
N THR A 96 11.84 24.34 1.45
CA THR A 96 13.03 24.82 0.71
C THR A 96 14.23 24.90 1.66
N ASN A 97 15.43 25.12 1.12
CA ASN A 97 16.69 25.16 1.88
C ASN A 97 16.98 23.82 2.61
N VAL A 98 16.69 22.72 1.92
CA VAL A 98 17.01 21.36 2.38
C VAL A 98 18.19 20.86 1.57
N SER A 99 19.12 20.20 2.23
CA SER A 99 20.26 19.52 1.60
C SER A 99 20.22 18.03 1.92
N GLY A 100 20.73 17.23 1.00
CA GLY A 100 20.77 15.78 1.15
C GLY A 100 19.54 15.10 0.56
N TYR A 101 19.56 13.78 0.70
CA TYR A 101 18.49 12.90 0.25
C TYR A 101 17.58 12.55 1.43
N HIS A 102 16.28 12.64 1.20
CA HIS A 102 15.25 12.30 2.18
C HIS A 102 14.19 11.42 1.55
N ARG A 103 13.87 10.31 2.23
CA ARG A 103 12.82 9.39 1.81
C ARG A 103 11.43 9.89 2.23
N LEU A 104 10.40 9.47 1.51
CA LEU A 104 9.03 9.68 1.97
C LEU A 104 8.86 9.05 3.36
N GLY A 105 8.06 9.71 4.20
CA GLY A 105 7.80 9.23 5.55
C GLY A 105 8.88 9.53 6.59
N GLU A 106 10.07 10.05 6.21
CA GLU A 106 10.99 10.64 7.18
C GLU A 106 10.28 11.74 7.96
N ARG A 107 10.59 11.87 9.26
CA ARG A 107 9.94 12.81 10.17
C ARG A 107 10.88 13.92 10.59
N LEU A 108 10.37 15.14 10.52
CA LEU A 108 11.04 16.36 10.95
C LEU A 108 10.53 16.74 12.35
N HIS A 109 11.27 16.38 13.38
CA HIS A 109 10.99 16.78 14.76
C HIS A 109 11.61 18.15 15.07
N ASN A 110 11.05 18.87 16.04
CA ASN A 110 11.51 20.21 16.44
C ASN A 110 11.67 21.15 15.24
N LEU A 111 10.73 21.09 14.31
CA LEU A 111 10.80 21.78 13.03
C LEU A 111 10.69 23.29 13.20
N ILE A 112 11.77 24.01 12.85
CA ILE A 112 11.84 25.47 12.80
C ILE A 112 11.99 25.90 11.35
N VAL A 113 11.10 26.77 10.90
CA VAL A 113 11.06 27.25 9.53
C VAL A 113 10.82 28.76 9.46
N LYS A 114 11.29 29.38 8.38
CA LYS A 114 10.85 30.73 7.96
C LYS A 114 9.67 30.57 7.00
N VAL A 115 8.57 31.20 7.29
CA VAL A 115 7.36 31.18 6.45
C VAL A 115 7.55 32.15 5.29
N ASN A 116 7.67 31.60 4.07
CA ASN A 116 7.81 32.41 2.84
C ASN A 116 6.44 32.85 2.30
N SER A 117 5.50 31.91 2.28
CA SER A 117 4.08 32.10 1.90
C SER A 117 3.22 31.08 2.64
N SER A 118 1.91 31.09 2.44
CA SER A 118 1.01 30.11 3.06
C SER A 118 1.36 28.66 2.71
N ASN A 119 1.91 28.39 1.53
CA ASN A 119 2.22 27.04 1.04
C ASN A 119 3.71 26.76 0.87
N SER A 120 4.61 27.64 1.36
CA SER A 120 6.06 27.48 1.22
C SER A 120 6.81 27.98 2.45
N VAL A 121 7.74 27.18 2.94
CA VAL A 121 8.60 27.48 4.08
C VAL A 121 10.06 27.16 3.74
N SER A 122 10.99 27.86 4.39
CA SER A 122 12.43 27.56 4.31
C SER A 122 12.87 26.91 5.62
N LEU A 123 13.57 25.79 5.53
CA LEU A 123 14.13 25.10 6.69
C LEU A 123 15.17 25.99 7.38
N VAL A 124 15.03 26.15 8.69
CA VAL A 124 16.02 26.74 9.58
C VAL A 124 16.74 25.62 10.34
N SER A 125 15.98 24.75 11.00
CA SER A 125 16.51 23.56 11.67
C SER A 125 15.43 22.52 11.93
N CYS A 126 15.80 21.27 12.00
CA CYS A 126 14.97 20.17 12.51
C CYS A 126 15.84 18.96 12.89
N ASP A 127 15.24 18.00 13.57
CA ASP A 127 15.80 16.67 13.83
C ASP A 127 15.15 15.67 12.88
N TRP A 128 15.89 15.20 11.90
CA TRP A 128 15.45 14.15 10.98
C TRP A 128 15.43 12.80 11.67
N ARG A 129 14.33 12.04 11.57
CA ARG A 129 14.18 10.72 12.19
C ARG A 129 13.29 9.80 11.38
N GLY A 130 13.62 8.51 11.48
CA GLY A 130 12.80 7.41 10.99
C GLY A 130 12.83 7.26 9.47
N ASN A 131 12.50 6.08 9.01
CA ASN A 131 12.38 5.69 7.59
C ASN A 131 13.63 5.90 6.73
N THR A 132 14.82 5.94 7.32
CA THR A 132 16.06 5.94 6.54
C THR A 132 16.35 4.55 5.96
N ARG A 133 17.13 4.48 4.87
CA ARG A 133 17.57 3.18 4.31
C ARG A 133 18.24 2.29 5.35
N ALA A 134 19.09 2.87 6.19
CA ALA A 134 19.81 2.13 7.23
C ALA A 134 18.87 1.59 8.31
N GLU A 135 17.83 2.32 8.68
CA GLU A 135 16.80 1.85 9.62
C GLU A 135 15.96 0.74 8.99
N LEU A 136 15.58 0.86 7.73
CA LEU A 136 14.82 -0.16 7.01
C LEU A 136 15.63 -1.46 6.85
N GLU A 137 16.92 -1.37 6.53
CA GLU A 137 17.81 -2.54 6.45
C GLU A 137 17.98 -3.23 7.81
N LYS A 138 18.11 -2.46 8.90
CA LYS A 138 18.17 -3.02 10.26
C LYS A 138 16.83 -3.59 10.72
N GLY A 139 15.74 -2.88 10.40
CA GLY A 139 14.38 -3.24 10.81
C GLY A 139 13.83 -4.44 10.06
N TYR A 140 14.46 -4.86 8.94
CA TYR A 140 13.94 -5.95 8.12
C TYR A 140 13.66 -7.20 8.95
N ASP A 141 14.63 -7.65 9.74
CA ASP A 141 14.50 -8.88 10.51
C ASP A 141 13.53 -8.73 11.70
N MET A 142 13.35 -7.54 12.24
CA MET A 142 12.46 -7.29 13.38
C MET A 142 11.03 -6.92 12.95
N ASP A 143 10.90 -6.04 11.96
CA ASP A 143 9.60 -5.49 11.58
C ASP A 143 8.95 -6.31 10.46
N ILE A 144 9.69 -6.61 9.39
CA ILE A 144 9.15 -7.31 8.22
C ILE A 144 8.93 -8.79 8.52
N VAL A 145 9.91 -9.44 9.16
CA VAL A 145 9.80 -10.86 9.55
C VAL A 145 8.69 -11.06 10.58
N ALA A 146 8.57 -10.16 11.56
CA ALA A 146 7.52 -10.24 12.58
C ALA A 146 6.12 -10.07 11.97
N GLN A 147 5.95 -9.14 11.02
CA GLN A 147 4.64 -8.86 10.41
C GLN A 147 4.13 -9.99 9.49
N ARG A 148 5.01 -10.78 8.90
CA ARG A 148 4.59 -11.98 8.14
C ARG A 148 4.25 -13.18 9.02
N GLY A 149 4.40 -13.08 10.33
CA GLY A 149 4.15 -14.13 11.30
C GLY A 149 5.18 -15.26 11.24
N GLU A 150 4.76 -16.48 11.59
CA GLU A 150 5.60 -17.69 11.55
C GLU A 150 5.14 -18.61 10.40
N PRO A 151 5.46 -18.29 9.15
CA PRO A 151 5.02 -19.06 7.99
C PRO A 151 5.83 -20.34 7.80
N SER A 152 5.24 -21.33 7.11
CA SER A 152 5.97 -22.42 6.45
C SER A 152 6.36 -22.05 5.01
N ILE A 153 5.61 -21.16 4.38
CA ILE A 153 5.83 -20.63 3.03
C ILE A 153 5.78 -19.11 3.06
N ILE A 154 6.73 -18.48 2.39
CA ILE A 154 6.74 -17.04 2.15
C ILE A 154 6.46 -16.80 0.68
N VAL A 155 5.40 -16.04 0.38
CA VAL A 155 5.03 -15.63 -0.97
C VAL A 155 5.28 -14.14 -1.14
N CYS A 156 5.93 -13.75 -2.23
CA CYS A 156 6.16 -12.36 -2.59
C CYS A 156 5.60 -12.06 -3.97
N CYS A 157 4.93 -10.93 -4.14
CA CYS A 157 4.56 -10.42 -5.46
C CYS A 157 5.12 -9.02 -5.67
N MET A 158 5.61 -8.75 -6.89
CA MET A 158 6.26 -7.48 -7.21
C MET A 158 6.05 -7.09 -8.67
N ASN A 159 5.66 -5.84 -8.91
CA ASN A 159 5.80 -5.17 -10.19
C ASN A 159 7.29 -4.83 -10.41
N LEU A 160 7.85 -5.17 -11.57
CA LEU A 160 9.28 -5.04 -11.86
C LEU A 160 9.62 -3.84 -12.76
N GLU A 161 8.66 -2.96 -13.03
CA GLU A 161 8.86 -1.76 -13.85
C GLU A 161 9.58 -2.08 -15.18
N TYR A 162 8.94 -2.92 -16.02
CA TYR A 162 9.46 -3.36 -17.32
C TYR A 162 10.84 -4.03 -17.24
N TYR A 163 10.94 -5.14 -16.53
CA TYR A 163 12.15 -5.95 -16.50
C TYR A 163 12.33 -6.72 -17.82
N LEU A 164 13.09 -6.11 -18.75
CA LEU A 164 13.36 -6.63 -20.09
C LEU A 164 14.80 -7.12 -20.19
N VAL A 165 15.03 -8.24 -20.87
CA VAL A 165 16.35 -8.88 -21.06
C VAL A 165 16.77 -8.91 -22.52
N GLU A 166 15.83 -9.21 -23.44
CA GLU A 166 16.08 -9.34 -24.88
C GLU A 166 15.70 -8.08 -25.66
N ASN A 167 14.59 -7.44 -25.30
CA ASN A 167 14.02 -6.28 -26.03
C ASN A 167 14.42 -4.96 -25.37
N LEU A 168 15.71 -4.69 -25.31
CA LEU A 168 16.28 -3.46 -24.77
C LEU A 168 16.22 -2.32 -25.80
N GLY A 169 16.19 -1.06 -25.32
CA GLY A 169 16.27 0.14 -26.16
C GLY A 169 14.94 0.58 -26.76
N GLY A 170 13.81 0.06 -26.27
CA GLY A 170 12.48 0.58 -26.57
C GLY A 170 12.10 1.80 -25.74
N ASP A 171 10.84 2.22 -25.82
CA ASP A 171 10.30 3.33 -25.02
C ASP A 171 10.14 2.99 -23.53
N MET A 172 10.22 1.70 -23.18
CA MET A 172 10.01 1.18 -21.82
C MET A 172 11.15 0.23 -21.45
N GLY A 173 11.46 0.18 -20.14
CA GLY A 173 12.52 -0.66 -19.60
C GLY A 173 13.92 -0.11 -19.88
N ALA A 174 14.94 -0.93 -19.67
CA ALA A 174 16.32 -0.53 -19.85
C ALA A 174 16.67 -0.24 -21.32
N SER A 175 17.35 0.89 -21.58
CA SER A 175 17.70 1.33 -22.93
C SER A 175 18.85 0.51 -23.54
N ASN A 176 19.61 -0.21 -22.71
CA ASN A 176 20.76 -1.01 -23.14
C ASN A 176 21.17 -2.02 -22.06
N TYR A 177 22.08 -2.93 -22.44
CA TYR A 177 22.57 -3.97 -21.54
C TYR A 177 23.19 -3.44 -20.24
N SER A 178 23.89 -2.30 -20.26
CA SER A 178 24.49 -1.71 -19.06
C SER A 178 23.41 -1.26 -18.06
N GLU A 179 22.34 -0.64 -18.53
CA GLU A 179 21.20 -0.27 -17.69
C GLU A 179 20.46 -1.50 -17.17
N HIS A 180 20.24 -2.50 -18.04
CA HIS A 180 19.64 -3.76 -17.59
C HIS A 180 20.48 -4.40 -16.46
N GLN A 181 21.81 -4.43 -16.55
CA GLN A 181 22.65 -4.96 -15.48
C GLN A 181 22.52 -4.17 -14.16
N LYS A 182 22.27 -2.85 -14.22
CA LYS A 182 21.98 -2.05 -13.02
C LYS A 182 20.60 -2.42 -12.42
N GLN A 183 19.55 -2.53 -13.25
CA GLN A 183 18.21 -2.97 -12.83
C GLN A 183 18.29 -4.37 -12.20
N ARG A 184 18.92 -5.31 -12.89
CA ARG A 184 19.16 -6.68 -12.42
C ARG A 184 19.86 -6.72 -11.06
N ALA A 185 20.91 -5.91 -10.87
CA ALA A 185 21.66 -5.88 -9.61
C ALA A 185 20.79 -5.41 -8.44
N LYS A 186 19.93 -4.41 -8.66
CA LYS A 186 18.97 -3.92 -7.65
C LYS A 186 17.90 -4.97 -7.34
N VAL A 187 17.22 -5.48 -8.36
CA VAL A 187 16.17 -6.51 -8.24
C VAL A 187 16.72 -7.76 -7.55
N SER A 188 17.86 -8.27 -8.00
CA SER A 188 18.50 -9.45 -7.44
C SER A 188 18.80 -9.32 -5.93
N LYS A 189 19.27 -8.14 -5.48
CA LYS A 189 19.49 -7.86 -4.05
C LYS A 189 18.19 -7.76 -3.25
N ALA A 190 17.16 -7.12 -3.81
CA ALA A 190 15.87 -7.01 -3.17
C ALA A 190 15.24 -8.39 -2.95
N LEU A 191 15.19 -9.20 -4.00
CA LEU A 191 14.60 -10.53 -3.94
C LEU A 191 15.38 -11.47 -3.00
N ALA A 192 16.72 -11.42 -3.03
CA ALA A 192 17.55 -12.21 -2.11
C ALA A 192 17.39 -11.76 -0.64
N LYS A 193 17.15 -10.47 -0.37
CA LYS A 193 16.88 -9.97 0.98
C LYS A 193 15.51 -10.40 1.48
N ILE A 194 14.51 -10.44 0.61
CA ILE A 194 13.15 -10.93 0.93
C ILE A 194 13.18 -12.43 1.21
N ASP A 195 13.97 -13.19 0.45
CA ASP A 195 14.16 -14.66 0.55
C ASP A 195 12.83 -15.43 0.64
N ALA A 196 11.90 -15.12 -0.28
CA ALA A 196 10.63 -15.82 -0.36
C ALA A 196 10.78 -17.21 -1.01
N ASP A 197 9.79 -18.08 -0.76
CA ASP A 197 9.71 -19.42 -1.37
C ASP A 197 9.04 -19.39 -2.73
N LEU A 198 8.15 -18.40 -2.94
CA LEU A 198 7.40 -18.22 -4.16
C LEU A 198 7.32 -16.73 -4.52
N TYR A 199 7.68 -16.43 -5.75
CA TYR A 199 7.60 -15.09 -6.31
C TYR A 199 6.59 -15.05 -7.45
N GLY A 200 5.68 -14.07 -7.42
CA GLY A 200 4.88 -13.62 -8.54
C GLY A 200 5.43 -12.31 -9.08
N PHE A 201 5.56 -12.20 -10.38
CA PHE A 201 6.03 -10.97 -11.01
C PHE A 201 5.03 -10.46 -12.02
N VAL A 202 4.90 -9.15 -12.09
CA VAL A 202 4.25 -8.45 -13.19
C VAL A 202 5.25 -7.49 -13.83
N GLU A 203 4.97 -7.06 -15.05
CA GLU A 203 5.89 -6.27 -15.88
C GLU A 203 7.26 -6.94 -16.13
N ILE A 204 7.29 -8.26 -16.16
CA ILE A 204 8.44 -9.03 -16.61
C ILE A 204 8.32 -9.34 -18.11
N GLU A 205 9.42 -9.34 -18.85
CA GLU A 205 9.46 -9.61 -20.27
C GLU A 205 8.77 -10.91 -20.65
N GLN A 206 8.07 -10.91 -21.79
CA GLN A 206 7.53 -12.13 -22.38
C GLN A 206 8.68 -13.10 -22.76
N GLY A 207 8.36 -14.39 -22.86
CA GLY A 207 9.39 -15.43 -23.05
C GLY A 207 9.90 -15.96 -21.70
N GLN A 208 11.06 -16.62 -21.73
CA GLN A 208 11.54 -17.39 -20.59
C GLN A 208 12.81 -16.78 -19.95
N ASN A 209 13.54 -15.94 -20.71
CA ASN A 209 14.89 -15.53 -20.32
C ASN A 209 14.91 -14.65 -19.08
N ALA A 210 13.94 -13.74 -18.92
CA ALA A 210 13.85 -12.89 -17.74
C ALA A 210 13.55 -13.71 -16.47
N LEU A 211 12.60 -14.66 -16.53
CA LEU A 211 12.31 -15.56 -15.40
C LEU A 211 13.51 -16.47 -15.08
N ALA A 212 14.18 -16.99 -16.11
CA ALA A 212 15.38 -17.81 -15.93
C ALA A 212 16.54 -17.04 -15.31
N GLU A 213 16.73 -15.78 -15.71
CA GLU A 213 17.74 -14.89 -15.13
C GLU A 213 17.48 -14.65 -13.63
N ILE A 214 16.25 -14.32 -13.26
CA ILE A 214 15.86 -14.11 -11.85
C ILE A 214 16.03 -15.40 -11.04
N ALA A 215 15.58 -16.56 -11.54
CA ALA A 215 15.72 -17.84 -10.85
C ALA A 215 17.19 -18.22 -10.62
N ASN A 216 18.05 -17.96 -11.60
CA ASN A 216 19.50 -18.20 -11.49
C ASN A 216 20.15 -17.23 -10.48
N ASP A 217 19.75 -15.96 -10.47
CA ASP A 217 20.28 -14.98 -9.53
C ASP A 217 19.85 -15.29 -8.09
N LEU A 218 18.59 -15.65 -7.87
CA LEU A 218 18.10 -16.10 -6.58
C LEU A 218 18.86 -17.34 -6.10
N SER A 219 19.03 -18.35 -6.97
CA SER A 219 19.77 -19.58 -6.62
C SER A 219 21.20 -19.29 -6.20
N ARG A 220 21.87 -18.37 -6.91
CA ARG A 220 23.26 -17.99 -6.61
C ARG A 220 23.37 -17.20 -5.31
N ASN A 221 22.44 -16.27 -5.06
CA ASN A 221 22.55 -15.35 -3.94
C ASN A 221 22.07 -15.93 -2.61
N THR A 222 21.11 -16.87 -2.64
CA THR A 222 20.54 -17.50 -1.44
C THR A 222 21.11 -18.88 -1.14
N GLY A 223 21.73 -19.54 -2.13
CA GLY A 223 22.17 -20.93 -2.03
C GLY A 223 21.03 -21.96 -2.11
N ARG A 224 19.79 -21.53 -2.32
CA ARG A 224 18.59 -22.36 -2.51
C ARG A 224 18.38 -22.64 -3.98
N ARG A 225 17.61 -23.67 -4.33
CA ARG A 225 17.32 -24.01 -5.72
C ARG A 225 16.03 -23.36 -6.19
N PHE A 226 16.13 -22.37 -7.06
CA PHE A 226 14.98 -21.74 -7.69
C PHE A 226 14.77 -22.23 -9.12
N SER A 227 13.49 -22.32 -9.49
CA SER A 227 13.01 -22.64 -10.83
C SER A 227 11.88 -21.68 -11.19
N TYR A 228 11.39 -21.73 -12.42
CA TYR A 228 10.28 -20.88 -12.89
C TYR A 228 9.25 -21.70 -13.65
N ILE A 229 8.03 -21.15 -13.77
CA ILE A 229 6.98 -21.75 -14.58
C ILE A 229 7.17 -21.34 -16.03
N ASN A 230 7.43 -22.33 -16.88
CA ASN A 230 7.54 -22.13 -18.33
C ASN A 230 6.14 -22.10 -18.96
N ASP A 231 5.72 -20.96 -19.50
CA ASP A 231 4.44 -20.76 -20.18
C ASP A 231 4.51 -20.97 -21.70
N GLY A 232 5.66 -21.37 -22.24
CA GLY A 232 5.86 -21.62 -23.66
C GLY A 232 5.95 -20.37 -24.53
N GLY A 233 5.83 -19.16 -23.94
CA GLY A 233 5.92 -17.91 -24.69
C GLY A 233 7.33 -17.59 -25.18
N SER A 234 7.44 -16.69 -26.13
CA SER A 234 8.69 -16.10 -26.64
C SER A 234 8.67 -14.58 -26.44
N ALA A 235 9.85 -13.98 -26.28
CA ALA A 235 9.99 -12.53 -26.19
C ALA A 235 9.47 -11.84 -27.45
N SER A 236 8.75 -10.75 -27.29
CA SER A 236 8.16 -9.99 -28.42
C SER A 236 8.06 -8.52 -28.08
N GLY A 237 8.93 -7.71 -28.64
CA GLY A 237 8.97 -6.25 -28.39
C GLY A 237 9.08 -5.91 -26.90
N THR A 238 8.50 -4.81 -26.49
CA THR A 238 8.46 -4.36 -25.07
C THR A 238 7.25 -4.90 -24.30
N TYR A 239 6.58 -5.93 -24.81
CA TYR A 239 5.44 -6.52 -24.13
C TYR A 239 5.87 -7.32 -22.91
N THR A 240 5.10 -7.16 -21.84
CA THR A 240 5.34 -7.81 -20.56
C THR A 240 4.24 -8.81 -20.21
N LYS A 241 4.53 -9.68 -19.26
CA LYS A 241 3.63 -10.70 -18.75
C LYS A 241 3.64 -10.77 -17.24
N SER A 242 2.77 -11.62 -16.66
CA SER A 242 2.92 -12.15 -15.31
C SER A 242 3.71 -13.46 -15.34
N GLY A 243 4.46 -13.75 -14.28
CA GLY A 243 5.28 -14.96 -14.21
C GLY A 243 5.55 -15.41 -12.78
N PHE A 244 6.08 -16.63 -12.64
CA PHE A 244 6.36 -17.27 -11.36
C PHE A 244 7.78 -17.79 -11.29
N VAL A 245 8.43 -17.53 -10.15
CA VAL A 245 9.69 -18.16 -9.73
C VAL A 245 9.48 -18.78 -8.37
N TYR A 246 9.93 -20.00 -8.15
CA TYR A 246 9.68 -20.74 -6.92
C TYR A 246 10.92 -21.51 -6.45
N CYS A 247 11.06 -21.67 -5.15
CA CYS A 247 12.08 -22.53 -4.55
C CYS A 247 11.68 -23.99 -4.70
N SER A 248 12.40 -24.72 -5.55
CA SER A 248 12.13 -26.13 -5.82
C SER A 248 12.52 -27.06 -4.65
N ASP A 249 13.20 -26.53 -3.61
CA ASP A 249 13.42 -27.27 -2.38
C ASP A 249 12.16 -27.35 -1.51
N VAL A 250 11.29 -26.34 -1.59
CA VAL A 250 10.09 -26.18 -0.74
C VAL A 250 8.82 -26.51 -1.50
N LEU A 251 8.72 -26.08 -2.74
CA LEU A 251 7.48 -26.14 -3.52
C LEU A 251 7.61 -27.02 -4.77
N GLU A 252 6.49 -27.58 -5.18
CA GLU A 252 6.32 -28.29 -6.44
C GLU A 252 5.10 -27.77 -7.19
N PRO A 253 5.23 -27.35 -8.47
CA PRO A 253 4.08 -26.98 -9.27
C PRO A 253 3.15 -28.16 -9.50
N HIS A 254 1.83 -27.97 -9.33
CA HIS A 254 0.81 -28.97 -9.55
C HIS A 254 -0.08 -28.61 -10.75
N GLY A 255 -0.27 -29.56 -11.65
CA GLY A 255 -1.10 -29.35 -12.84
C GLY A 255 -0.45 -28.39 -13.86
N LYS A 256 -1.20 -28.02 -14.89
CA LYS A 256 -0.76 -27.10 -15.94
C LYS A 256 -1.08 -25.67 -15.55
N LEU A 257 -0.22 -24.73 -15.93
CA LEU A 257 -0.48 -23.31 -15.82
C LEU A 257 -1.83 -22.94 -16.47
N ARG A 258 -2.63 -22.15 -15.77
CA ARG A 258 -3.87 -21.58 -16.27
C ARG A 258 -3.63 -20.13 -16.65
N GLU A 259 -3.85 -19.82 -17.93
CA GLU A 259 -3.83 -18.45 -18.44
C GLU A 259 -5.27 -17.97 -18.66
N ASN A 260 -5.63 -16.89 -18.05
CA ASN A 260 -6.97 -16.36 -18.07
C ASN A 260 -7.06 -15.18 -19.03
N ASN A 261 -7.15 -15.49 -20.31
CA ASN A 261 -7.22 -14.50 -21.39
C ASN A 261 -8.65 -14.02 -21.58
N THR A 262 -9.02 -12.88 -21.01
CA THR A 262 -10.29 -12.22 -21.28
C THR A 262 -10.14 -11.01 -22.21
N GLY A 263 -9.42 -11.19 -23.31
CA GLY A 263 -9.43 -10.28 -24.45
C GLY A 263 -8.76 -8.91 -24.29
N VAL A 264 -8.48 -8.42 -23.08
CA VAL A 264 -7.91 -7.09 -22.90
C VAL A 264 -6.40 -7.11 -22.62
N GLN A 265 -5.89 -8.08 -21.86
CA GLN A 265 -4.44 -8.30 -21.67
C GLN A 265 -4.13 -9.71 -21.13
N GLN A 266 -3.09 -10.35 -21.67
CA GLN A 266 -2.60 -11.69 -21.29
C GLN A 266 -1.76 -11.66 -20.00
N ARG A 267 -2.24 -11.00 -18.94
CA ARG A 267 -1.45 -10.73 -17.74
C ARG A 267 -2.00 -11.37 -16.48
N LYS A 268 -2.86 -12.38 -16.64
CA LYS A 268 -3.47 -13.10 -15.51
C LYS A 268 -3.11 -14.57 -15.61
N LYS A 269 -2.42 -15.07 -14.60
CA LYS A 269 -1.96 -16.46 -14.56
C LYS A 269 -2.21 -17.05 -13.20
N THR A 270 -2.68 -18.30 -13.17
CA THR A 270 -2.86 -19.08 -11.96
C THR A 270 -2.10 -20.39 -12.06
N GLN A 271 -1.33 -20.71 -11.02
CA GLN A 271 -0.63 -21.98 -10.87
C GLN A 271 -0.88 -22.52 -9.47
N ALA A 272 -1.19 -23.81 -9.36
CA ALA A 272 -1.22 -24.48 -8.08
C ALA A 272 0.18 -24.96 -7.66
N PHE A 273 0.49 -24.85 -6.37
CA PHE A 273 1.75 -25.33 -5.79
C PHE A 273 1.44 -26.24 -4.61
N ILE A 274 2.26 -27.29 -4.47
CA ILE A 274 2.25 -28.20 -3.33
C ILE A 274 3.45 -27.87 -2.44
N GLU A 275 3.21 -27.66 -1.15
CA GLU A 275 4.26 -27.60 -0.15
C GLU A 275 4.79 -29.01 0.11
N LYS A 276 6.08 -29.25 -0.14
CA LYS A 276 6.66 -30.60 -0.07
C LYS A 276 6.69 -31.19 1.34
N SER A 277 6.73 -30.34 2.35
CA SER A 277 6.82 -30.77 3.75
C SER A 277 5.48 -31.31 4.29
N THR A 278 4.38 -30.72 3.87
CA THR A 278 3.02 -31.06 4.33
C THR A 278 2.24 -31.89 3.30
N GLY A 279 2.54 -31.72 2.01
CA GLY A 279 1.74 -32.24 0.90
C GLY A 279 0.50 -31.39 0.59
N GLU A 280 0.28 -30.30 1.34
CA GLU A 280 -0.83 -29.37 1.14
C GLU A 280 -0.62 -28.51 -0.09
N LYS A 281 -1.72 -28.04 -0.65
CA LYS A 281 -1.75 -27.35 -1.93
C LYS A 281 -2.51 -26.04 -1.80
N PHE A 282 -2.13 -25.06 -2.61
CA PHE A 282 -2.89 -23.81 -2.80
C PHE A 282 -2.71 -23.28 -4.22
N LEU A 283 -3.61 -22.42 -4.63
CA LEU A 283 -3.58 -21.73 -5.91
C LEU A 283 -2.94 -20.35 -5.72
N PHE A 284 -1.97 -20.02 -6.54
CA PHE A 284 -1.39 -18.68 -6.60
C PHE A 284 -1.74 -18.02 -7.93
N SER A 285 -2.48 -16.91 -7.86
CA SER A 285 -2.92 -16.14 -9.01
C SER A 285 -2.20 -14.79 -9.05
N VAL A 286 -1.41 -14.55 -10.10
CA VAL A 286 -0.68 -13.30 -10.34
C VAL A 286 -1.36 -12.51 -11.43
N ASN A 287 -1.73 -11.27 -11.13
CA ASN A 287 -2.59 -10.44 -11.95
C ASN A 287 -2.00 -9.06 -12.17
N HIS A 288 -2.14 -8.54 -13.40
CA HIS A 288 -1.84 -7.16 -13.71
C HIS A 288 -3.02 -6.58 -14.50
N PHE A 289 -3.83 -5.76 -13.85
CA PHE A 289 -5.01 -5.15 -14.45
C PHE A 289 -4.63 -3.96 -15.34
N LYS A 290 -5.60 -3.47 -16.08
CA LYS A 290 -5.42 -2.34 -16.99
C LYS A 290 -5.00 -1.08 -16.24
N ALA A 291 -3.85 -0.50 -16.63
CA ALA A 291 -3.33 0.73 -16.05
C ALA A 291 -4.33 1.90 -16.18
N LYS A 292 -4.29 2.81 -15.21
CA LYS A 292 -5.10 4.05 -15.18
C LYS A 292 -4.67 5.06 -16.23
N SER A 293 -3.45 4.92 -16.78
CA SER A 293 -2.85 5.85 -17.74
C SER A 293 -3.49 5.74 -19.13
N GLY A 294 -3.45 6.85 -19.86
CA GLY A 294 -3.97 6.96 -21.20
C GLY A 294 -5.38 7.57 -21.26
N LYS A 295 -5.85 7.79 -22.47
CA LYS A 295 -7.13 8.45 -22.71
C LYS A 295 -8.19 7.41 -23.08
N GLY A 296 -8.96 6.97 -22.10
CA GLY A 296 -10.08 6.08 -22.32
C GLY A 296 -11.24 6.75 -23.08
N TYR A 297 -12.16 5.94 -23.61
CA TYR A 297 -13.37 6.42 -24.31
C TYR A 297 -14.62 5.75 -23.73
N GLY A 298 -15.75 6.45 -23.79
CA GLY A 298 -17.02 5.94 -23.26
C GLY A 298 -16.92 5.62 -21.77
N ALA A 299 -17.32 4.42 -21.37
CA ALA A 299 -17.23 3.96 -19.99
C ALA A 299 -15.79 3.84 -19.46
N ASN A 300 -14.79 3.82 -20.34
CA ASN A 300 -13.37 3.79 -19.99
C ASN A 300 -12.72 5.19 -19.91
N ALA A 301 -13.44 6.27 -20.24
CA ALA A 301 -12.94 7.61 -19.99
C ALA A 301 -12.86 7.86 -18.47
N ASP A 302 -11.95 8.73 -18.05
CA ASP A 302 -11.93 9.21 -16.67
C ASP A 302 -13.25 9.94 -16.36
N GLN A 303 -14.00 9.43 -15.40
CA GLN A 303 -15.31 9.97 -15.00
C GLN A 303 -15.19 11.10 -13.97
N GLY A 304 -13.97 11.45 -13.55
CA GLY A 304 -13.71 12.45 -12.50
C GLY A 304 -14.06 11.98 -11.09
N ASP A 305 -14.17 10.67 -10.91
CA ASP A 305 -14.55 10.00 -9.67
C ASP A 305 -13.33 9.53 -8.83
N GLY A 306 -12.12 9.83 -9.29
CA GLY A 306 -10.86 9.43 -8.66
C GLY A 306 -10.34 8.06 -9.09
N GLN A 307 -11.12 7.29 -9.86
CA GLN A 307 -10.73 5.96 -10.31
C GLN A 307 -9.87 5.99 -11.59
N GLY A 308 -9.83 7.14 -12.28
CA GLY A 308 -9.05 7.35 -13.50
C GLY A 308 -9.58 6.60 -14.72
N SER A 309 -8.84 6.64 -15.83
CA SER A 309 -9.25 5.96 -17.07
C SER A 309 -9.28 4.44 -16.90
N TYR A 310 -10.07 3.77 -17.76
CA TYR A 310 -10.18 2.31 -17.87
C TYR A 310 -10.75 1.59 -16.65
N ASN A 311 -11.48 2.28 -15.75
CA ASN A 311 -12.10 1.64 -14.60
C ASN A 311 -13.10 0.54 -15.02
N ALA A 312 -13.92 0.77 -16.06
CA ALA A 312 -14.84 -0.23 -16.55
C ALA A 312 -14.15 -1.52 -17.05
N ASP A 313 -12.95 -1.42 -17.64
CA ASP A 313 -12.17 -2.59 -18.02
C ASP A 313 -11.61 -3.32 -16.79
N ARG A 314 -11.10 -2.60 -15.78
CA ARG A 314 -10.65 -3.22 -14.52
C ARG A 314 -11.77 -3.94 -13.78
N VAL A 315 -13.00 -3.39 -13.80
CA VAL A 315 -14.19 -4.07 -13.25
C VAL A 315 -14.48 -5.38 -14.00
N LYS A 316 -14.39 -5.39 -15.35
CA LYS A 316 -14.52 -6.62 -16.12
C LYS A 316 -13.40 -7.62 -15.80
N GLU A 317 -12.19 -7.12 -15.60
CA GLU A 317 -11.05 -7.95 -15.20
C GLU A 317 -11.25 -8.59 -13.84
N ALA A 318 -11.80 -7.86 -12.87
CA ALA A 318 -12.15 -8.37 -11.54
C ALA A 318 -13.23 -9.46 -11.60
N ASN A 319 -14.33 -9.23 -12.33
CA ASN A 319 -15.37 -10.23 -12.54
C ASN A 319 -14.82 -11.50 -13.21
N SER A 320 -14.00 -11.31 -14.26
CA SER A 320 -13.36 -12.43 -14.94
C SER A 320 -12.41 -13.21 -14.03
N LEU A 321 -11.74 -12.57 -13.09
CA LEU A 321 -10.87 -13.22 -12.14
C LEU A 321 -11.68 -14.14 -11.19
N LEU A 322 -12.84 -13.69 -10.71
CA LEU A 322 -13.76 -14.51 -9.92
C LEU A 322 -14.29 -15.70 -10.72
N ASP A 323 -14.74 -15.49 -11.99
CA ASP A 323 -15.19 -16.57 -12.86
C ASP A 323 -14.08 -17.59 -13.14
N ASN A 324 -12.83 -17.14 -13.23
CA ASN A 324 -11.69 -18.00 -13.45
C ASN A 324 -11.35 -18.80 -12.20
N TYR A 325 -11.41 -18.19 -11.01
CA TYR A 325 -11.19 -18.88 -9.75
C TYR A 325 -12.16 -20.07 -9.61
N GLU A 326 -13.45 -19.89 -9.94
CA GLU A 326 -14.43 -20.98 -9.87
C GLU A 326 -14.06 -22.17 -10.78
N ARG A 327 -13.46 -21.92 -11.93
CA ARG A 327 -12.97 -22.97 -12.84
C ARG A 327 -11.64 -23.56 -12.40
N ASP A 328 -10.75 -22.73 -11.86
CA ASP A 328 -9.41 -23.13 -11.46
C ASP A 328 -9.44 -24.00 -10.19
N ARG A 329 -10.32 -23.69 -9.20
CA ARG A 329 -10.49 -24.53 -8.01
C ARG A 329 -10.96 -25.96 -8.34
N ILE A 330 -11.81 -26.11 -9.38
CA ILE A 330 -12.24 -27.41 -9.87
C ILE A 330 -11.10 -28.11 -10.60
N PHE A 331 -10.38 -27.38 -11.48
CA PHE A 331 -9.29 -27.92 -12.29
C PHE A 331 -8.14 -28.46 -11.43
N TYR A 332 -7.74 -27.70 -10.41
CA TYR A 332 -6.67 -28.07 -9.49
C TYR A 332 -7.13 -28.94 -8.33
N ASN A 333 -8.45 -29.13 -8.19
CA ASN A 333 -9.07 -29.83 -7.06
C ASN A 333 -8.57 -29.26 -5.72
N ASP A 334 -8.71 -27.94 -5.59
CA ASP A 334 -8.35 -27.19 -4.38
C ASP A 334 -9.09 -25.85 -4.37
N SER A 335 -9.51 -25.40 -3.19
CA SER A 335 -10.23 -24.15 -3.03
C SER A 335 -9.36 -23.00 -2.55
N ASP A 336 -8.20 -23.27 -1.98
CA ASP A 336 -7.35 -22.26 -1.37
C ASP A 336 -6.66 -21.41 -2.44
N ILE A 337 -6.98 -20.11 -2.48
CA ILE A 337 -6.41 -19.20 -3.45
C ILE A 337 -5.83 -17.95 -2.79
N LEU A 338 -4.60 -17.62 -3.20
CA LEU A 338 -3.95 -16.34 -2.97
C LEU A 338 -3.88 -15.58 -4.30
N ILE A 339 -4.49 -14.41 -4.35
CA ILE A 339 -4.50 -13.51 -5.50
C ILE A 339 -3.58 -12.34 -5.18
N MET A 340 -2.55 -12.11 -5.99
CA MET A 340 -1.66 -10.98 -5.82
C MET A 340 -1.37 -10.29 -7.17
N GLY A 341 -0.83 -9.09 -7.10
CA GLY A 341 -0.34 -8.33 -8.23
C GLY A 341 -0.80 -6.88 -8.24
N ASP A 342 -0.38 -6.16 -9.27
CA ASP A 342 -0.79 -4.80 -9.54
C ASP A 342 -2.19 -4.79 -10.18
N LEU A 343 -3.21 -4.50 -9.38
CA LEU A 343 -4.59 -4.41 -9.86
C LEU A 343 -4.95 -3.02 -10.36
N ASN A 344 -4.00 -2.07 -10.37
CA ASN A 344 -4.18 -0.71 -10.87
C ASN A 344 -5.45 0.00 -10.32
N ALA A 345 -5.87 -0.38 -9.13
CA ALA A 345 -7.03 0.16 -8.43
C ALA A 345 -6.70 0.31 -6.94
N TYR A 346 -7.05 1.44 -6.33
CA TYR A 346 -6.88 1.61 -4.89
C TYR A 346 -7.98 0.87 -4.12
N ALA A 347 -7.79 0.72 -2.81
CA ALA A 347 -8.59 -0.15 -1.92
C ALA A 347 -10.11 -0.01 -2.01
N MET A 348 -10.61 1.19 -2.27
CA MET A 348 -12.06 1.48 -2.27
C MET A 348 -12.63 1.67 -3.67
N GLU A 349 -11.84 1.41 -4.72
CA GLU A 349 -12.29 1.47 -6.11
C GLU A 349 -13.12 0.25 -6.51
N ASP A 350 -13.94 0.41 -7.55
CA ASP A 350 -14.91 -0.59 -7.99
C ASP A 350 -14.31 -1.98 -8.24
N PRO A 351 -13.13 -2.15 -8.90
CA PRO A 351 -12.57 -3.48 -9.14
C PRO A 351 -12.28 -4.26 -7.84
N ILE A 352 -11.80 -3.56 -6.80
CA ILE A 352 -11.49 -4.17 -5.51
C ILE A 352 -12.78 -4.46 -4.73
N THR A 353 -13.77 -3.59 -4.85
CA THR A 353 -15.11 -3.81 -4.28
C THR A 353 -15.74 -5.08 -4.87
N VAL A 354 -15.66 -5.28 -6.20
CA VAL A 354 -16.13 -6.51 -6.89
C VAL A 354 -15.44 -7.75 -6.32
N LEU A 355 -14.12 -7.73 -6.14
CA LEU A 355 -13.39 -8.88 -5.60
C LEU A 355 -13.81 -9.19 -4.16
N ARG A 356 -13.97 -8.16 -3.31
CA ARG A 356 -14.42 -8.33 -1.92
C ARG A 356 -15.86 -8.85 -1.84
N GLU A 357 -16.77 -8.30 -2.64
CA GLU A 357 -18.15 -8.77 -2.73
C GLU A 357 -18.24 -10.21 -3.28
N GLY A 358 -17.25 -10.60 -4.10
CA GLY A 358 -17.04 -11.97 -4.57
C GLY A 358 -16.41 -12.91 -3.53
N GLY A 359 -16.27 -12.49 -2.28
CA GLY A 359 -15.79 -13.33 -1.17
C GLY A 359 -14.26 -13.31 -0.97
N MET A 360 -13.53 -12.41 -1.62
CA MET A 360 -12.10 -12.25 -1.40
C MET A 360 -11.81 -11.30 -0.23
N ILE A 361 -10.93 -11.73 0.66
CA ILE A 361 -10.49 -10.99 1.85
C ILE A 361 -9.26 -10.17 1.47
N ASP A 362 -9.30 -8.87 1.69
CA ASP A 362 -8.19 -7.95 1.46
C ASP A 362 -7.21 -8.01 2.64
N LEU A 363 -6.04 -8.57 2.41
CA LEU A 363 -5.03 -8.76 3.46
C LEU A 363 -4.38 -7.44 3.91
N HIS A 364 -4.28 -6.42 3.03
CA HIS A 364 -3.81 -5.09 3.43
C HIS A 364 -4.70 -4.51 4.52
N ARG A 365 -6.01 -4.51 4.29
CA ARG A 365 -6.97 -4.00 5.27
C ARG A 365 -7.03 -4.84 6.53
N THR A 366 -6.89 -6.16 6.40
CA THR A 366 -6.92 -7.07 7.54
C THR A 366 -5.74 -6.87 8.49
N PHE A 367 -4.52 -6.74 7.95
CA PHE A 367 -3.31 -6.67 8.77
C PHE A 367 -2.84 -5.24 9.09
N HIS A 368 -3.18 -4.25 8.25
CA HIS A 368 -2.66 -2.89 8.37
C HIS A 368 -3.74 -1.80 8.36
N ALA A 369 -5.02 -2.18 8.35
CA ALA A 369 -6.15 -1.27 8.26
C ALA A 369 -5.97 -0.26 7.10
N ASP A 370 -6.12 1.03 7.36
CA ASP A 370 -6.04 2.07 6.34
C ASP A 370 -4.62 2.66 6.16
N SER A 371 -3.59 2.07 6.81
CA SER A 371 -2.22 2.61 6.79
C SER A 371 -1.33 1.99 5.71
N SER A 372 -1.79 0.94 5.02
CA SER A 372 -1.01 0.23 4.00
C SER A 372 -0.88 1.02 2.70
N TYR A 373 0.29 0.90 2.07
CA TYR A 373 0.55 1.42 0.73
C TYR A 373 1.63 0.60 0.04
N SER A 374 1.70 0.69 -1.28
CA SER A 374 2.74 0.07 -2.12
C SER A 374 3.22 1.01 -3.21
N TYR A 375 2.52 2.12 -3.42
CA TYR A 375 2.75 3.05 -4.51
C TYR A 375 2.54 4.49 -4.08
N VAL A 376 3.26 5.42 -4.72
CA VAL A 376 3.14 6.86 -4.47
C VAL A 376 2.87 7.59 -5.77
N TYR A 377 1.76 8.30 -5.83
CA TYR A 377 1.43 9.14 -6.96
C TYR A 377 1.24 10.59 -6.54
N ARG A 378 2.08 11.49 -7.04
CA ARG A 378 2.06 12.94 -6.73
C ARG A 378 2.09 13.24 -5.22
N GLY A 379 2.87 12.47 -4.47
CA GLY A 379 3.01 12.63 -3.02
C GLY A 379 1.85 12.09 -2.20
N GLN A 380 0.93 11.34 -2.82
CA GLN A 380 -0.14 10.63 -2.15
C GLN A 380 0.14 9.14 -2.18
N ILE A 381 0.10 8.50 -1.02
CA ILE A 381 0.36 7.07 -0.84
C ILE A 381 -0.94 6.27 -0.95
N GLY A 382 -0.84 5.04 -1.43
CA GLY A 382 -1.91 4.06 -1.50
C GLY A 382 -1.39 2.74 -2.05
N TYR A 383 -2.17 1.68 -2.06
CA TYR A 383 -1.73 0.43 -2.65
C TYR A 383 -2.50 0.11 -3.94
N LEU A 384 -1.73 -0.19 -4.98
CA LEU A 384 -2.18 -0.74 -6.25
C LEU A 384 -1.84 -2.24 -6.35
N ASP A 385 -0.82 -2.65 -5.58
CA ASP A 385 -0.39 -4.03 -5.44
C ASP A 385 -1.17 -4.68 -4.32
N HIS A 386 -1.99 -5.64 -4.66
CA HIS A 386 -2.92 -6.28 -3.75
C HIS A 386 -2.45 -7.67 -3.33
N ALA A 387 -2.90 -8.09 -2.15
CA ALA A 387 -2.90 -9.47 -1.69
C ALA A 387 -4.31 -9.76 -1.15
N LEU A 388 -5.02 -10.65 -1.85
CA LEU A 388 -6.35 -11.10 -1.46
C LEU A 388 -6.36 -12.63 -1.37
N CYS A 389 -7.13 -13.17 -0.44
CA CYS A 389 -7.35 -14.60 -0.37
C CYS A 389 -8.83 -14.91 -0.14
N ASN A 390 -9.24 -16.14 -0.40
CA ASN A 390 -10.58 -16.55 -0.06
C ASN A 390 -10.68 -17.03 1.40
N THR A 391 -11.89 -17.30 1.84
CA THR A 391 -12.20 -17.69 3.24
C THR A 391 -11.57 -19.00 3.66
N THR A 392 -11.25 -19.93 2.73
CA THR A 392 -10.63 -21.22 3.07
C THR A 392 -9.11 -21.09 3.27
N LEU A 393 -8.44 -20.22 2.51
CA LEU A 393 -7.01 -19.94 2.70
C LEU A 393 -6.78 -18.99 3.88
N TYR A 394 -7.69 -18.06 4.17
CA TYR A 394 -7.49 -17.02 5.16
C TYR A 394 -7.00 -17.52 6.54
N PRO A 395 -7.54 -18.62 7.13
CA PRO A 395 -7.04 -19.16 8.39
C PRO A 395 -5.58 -19.63 8.36
N GLN A 396 -5.03 -19.83 7.16
CA GLN A 396 -3.67 -20.30 6.91
C GLN A 396 -2.69 -19.14 6.62
N VAL A 397 -3.21 -17.89 6.55
CA VAL A 397 -2.40 -16.68 6.39
C VAL A 397 -1.83 -16.28 7.74
N THR A 398 -0.52 -16.26 7.88
CA THR A 398 0.16 -15.91 9.14
C THR A 398 0.42 -14.41 9.28
N GLY A 399 0.46 -13.69 8.16
CA GLY A 399 0.64 -12.25 8.14
C GLY A 399 0.94 -11.73 6.73
N MET A 400 0.98 -10.42 6.61
CA MET A 400 1.23 -9.72 5.36
C MET A 400 1.97 -8.41 5.62
N VAL A 401 2.84 -8.00 4.70
CA VAL A 401 3.57 -6.73 4.80
C VAL A 401 3.92 -6.18 3.41
N ALA A 402 3.84 -4.87 3.24
CA ALA A 402 4.44 -4.13 2.13
C ALA A 402 5.84 -3.68 2.53
N TYR A 403 6.85 -4.04 1.74
CA TYR A 403 8.24 -3.70 2.04
C TYR A 403 8.67 -2.45 1.27
N HIS A 404 8.64 -1.29 1.93
CA HIS A 404 8.81 0.04 1.32
C HIS A 404 10.24 0.34 0.86
N ILE A 405 10.78 -0.47 -0.03
CA ILE A 405 12.11 -0.26 -0.62
C ILE A 405 12.08 0.56 -1.91
N ASN A 406 10.91 0.78 -2.48
CA ASN A 406 10.73 1.41 -3.79
C ASN A 406 9.91 2.70 -3.72
N SER A 407 8.68 2.64 -3.23
CA SER A 407 7.71 3.74 -3.27
C SER A 407 8.15 4.97 -2.48
N ASP A 408 8.91 4.80 -1.41
CA ASP A 408 9.44 5.88 -0.59
C ASP A 408 10.70 6.55 -1.18
N GLU A 409 11.29 5.95 -2.22
CA GLU A 409 12.52 6.42 -2.83
C GLU A 409 12.25 7.45 -3.93
N SER A 410 13.17 8.41 -4.09
CA SER A 410 13.12 9.34 -5.22
C SER A 410 13.44 8.63 -6.53
N ASP A 411 12.85 9.13 -7.60
CA ASP A 411 13.12 8.73 -8.98
C ASP A 411 14.58 8.95 -9.41
N ASP A 412 15.31 9.79 -8.70
CA ASP A 412 16.73 10.01 -8.94
C ASP A 412 17.58 8.76 -8.68
N TYR A 413 17.01 7.74 -8.02
CA TYR A 413 17.69 6.50 -7.68
C TYR A 413 17.29 5.29 -8.54
N THR A 414 16.49 5.51 -9.58
CA THR A 414 16.22 4.48 -10.61
C THR A 414 17.51 4.03 -11.31
N TYR A 415 17.49 2.85 -11.90
CA TYR A 415 18.67 2.26 -12.54
C TYR A 415 19.19 3.05 -13.74
N ASP A 416 18.32 3.80 -14.42
CA ASP A 416 18.67 4.64 -15.58
C ASP A 416 19.28 5.99 -15.18
N LYS A 417 18.92 6.54 -14.01
CA LYS A 417 19.37 7.86 -13.53
C LYS A 417 20.54 7.77 -12.56
N SER A 418 20.75 6.63 -11.91
CA SER A 418 21.74 6.47 -10.86
C SER A 418 22.69 5.31 -11.10
N ASN A 419 23.86 5.39 -10.46
CA ASN A 419 24.77 4.26 -10.30
C ASN A 419 24.61 3.57 -8.94
N ASP A 420 23.57 3.89 -8.21
CA ASP A 420 23.21 3.23 -6.96
C ASP A 420 22.86 1.75 -7.25
N GLN A 421 23.64 0.85 -6.67
CA GLN A 421 23.46 -0.60 -6.80
C GLN A 421 22.86 -1.22 -5.55
N THR A 422 22.29 -0.44 -4.64
CA THR A 422 21.52 -0.96 -3.50
C THR A 422 20.21 -1.58 -4.00
N MET A 423 19.48 -2.25 -3.12
CA MET A 423 18.15 -2.79 -3.45
C MET A 423 17.05 -1.72 -3.59
N PHE A 424 17.30 -0.52 -3.06
CA PHE A 424 16.30 0.55 -3.03
C PHE A 424 16.02 1.13 -4.41
N ARG A 425 14.75 1.41 -4.71
CA ARG A 425 14.26 1.88 -6.01
C ARG A 425 14.64 0.91 -7.15
N CYS A 426 14.43 -0.37 -6.94
CA CYS A 426 14.57 -1.38 -8.00
C CYS A 426 13.31 -1.48 -8.88
N SER A 427 12.24 -0.82 -8.48
CA SER A 427 10.96 -0.62 -9.17
C SER A 427 10.31 0.65 -8.62
N ASP A 428 9.16 1.06 -9.14
CA ASP A 428 8.30 2.12 -8.61
C ASP A 428 7.22 1.59 -7.65
N HIS A 429 7.02 0.29 -7.60
CA HIS A 429 6.11 -0.42 -6.71
C HIS A 429 6.84 -1.20 -5.61
N ASP A 430 6.27 -1.23 -4.41
CA ASP A 430 6.82 -2.03 -3.32
C ASP A 430 6.44 -3.51 -3.44
N PRO A 431 7.35 -4.44 -3.08
CA PRO A 431 7.01 -5.85 -2.98
C PRO A 431 6.02 -6.09 -1.82
N ILE A 432 5.02 -6.92 -2.08
CA ILE A 432 4.06 -7.40 -1.10
C ILE A 432 4.44 -8.83 -0.69
N ILE A 433 4.55 -9.05 0.61
CA ILE A 433 5.01 -10.31 1.19
C ILE A 433 3.87 -10.89 2.04
N VAL A 434 3.52 -12.15 1.80
CA VAL A 434 2.49 -12.89 2.55
C VAL A 434 3.12 -14.15 3.13
N GLY A 435 2.89 -14.37 4.42
CA GLY A 435 3.23 -15.63 5.09
C GLY A 435 2.05 -16.60 5.05
N LEU A 436 2.31 -17.84 4.70
CA LEU A 436 1.33 -18.93 4.76
C LEU A 436 1.86 -20.05 5.65
N ARG A 437 0.96 -20.70 6.39
CA ARG A 437 1.22 -21.97 7.07
C ARG A 437 0.14 -22.95 6.64
N LEU A 438 0.47 -23.76 5.63
CA LEU A 438 -0.43 -24.74 5.09
C LEU A 438 -0.50 -25.95 6.06
N ASP A 439 -1.72 -26.31 6.47
CA ASP A 439 -1.95 -27.43 7.40
C ASP A 439 -3.21 -28.20 7.00
N SER A 440 -3.05 -29.52 6.79
CA SER A 440 -4.14 -30.44 6.50
C SER A 440 -5.18 -30.54 7.65
N THR A 441 -4.81 -30.08 8.83
CA THR A 441 -5.69 -30.06 10.01
C THR A 441 -6.37 -28.72 10.24
N ALA A 442 -6.18 -27.74 9.34
CA ALA A 442 -6.82 -26.42 9.43
C ALA A 442 -8.35 -26.47 9.18
N THR A 443 -9.02 -27.49 9.69
CA THR A 443 -10.43 -27.42 10.08
C THR A 443 -10.63 -26.56 11.35
N TYR A 444 -9.55 -26.10 11.94
CA TYR A 444 -9.59 -25.02 12.91
C TYR A 444 -9.69 -23.72 12.12
N ILE A 445 -10.90 -23.32 11.82
CA ILE A 445 -11.21 -21.90 11.79
C ILE A 445 -10.73 -21.42 13.17
N PRO A 446 -9.63 -20.64 13.30
CA PRO A 446 -9.56 -19.80 14.46
C PRO A 446 -10.88 -19.05 14.34
N GLU A 447 -11.78 -19.23 15.29
CA GLU A 447 -12.67 -18.16 15.63
C GLU A 447 -11.72 -16.98 15.91
N ILE A 448 -11.32 -16.28 14.86
CA ILE A 448 -11.26 -14.85 14.97
C ILE A 448 -12.73 -14.56 15.25
N ILE A 449 -13.04 -14.62 16.54
CA ILE A 449 -14.12 -13.88 17.10
C ILE A 449 -13.68 -12.42 16.88
N HIS A 450 -13.79 -11.97 15.62
CA HIS A 450 -14.24 -10.63 15.39
C HIS A 450 -15.61 -10.67 16.04
N PRO A 451 -15.76 -10.08 17.21
CA PRO A 451 -17.05 -10.05 17.85
C PRO A 451 -17.94 -9.53 16.75
N GLN A 452 -18.86 -10.38 16.25
CA GLN A 452 -19.60 -10.10 15.02
C GLN A 452 -20.26 -8.76 15.20
N MET A 453 -20.02 -7.86 14.26
CA MET A 453 -20.75 -6.62 14.19
C MET A 453 -22.24 -6.97 14.26
N GLY A 454 -22.93 -6.41 15.24
CA GLY A 454 -24.31 -6.79 15.50
C GLY A 454 -25.13 -5.66 16.05
N ILE A 455 -26.45 -5.77 15.87
CA ILE A 455 -27.41 -4.91 16.55
C ILE A 455 -28.09 -5.76 17.61
N TYR A 456 -28.01 -5.32 18.84
CA TYR A 456 -28.53 -5.99 20.03
C TYR A 456 -29.54 -5.10 20.73
N TYR A 457 -30.29 -5.65 21.69
CA TYR A 457 -31.29 -4.93 22.48
C TYR A 457 -30.94 -4.97 23.95
N SER A 458 -31.04 -3.83 24.60
CA SER A 458 -30.97 -3.69 26.05
C SER A 458 -32.25 -3.04 26.57
N GLU A 459 -32.34 -2.87 27.89
CA GLU A 459 -33.45 -2.11 28.52
C GLU A 459 -33.46 -0.63 28.06
N ASP A 460 -32.29 -0.11 27.66
CA ASP A 460 -32.13 1.26 27.17
C ASP A 460 -32.38 1.42 25.66
N GLY A 461 -32.70 0.32 24.96
CA GLY A 461 -32.99 0.30 23.53
C GLY A 461 -31.95 -0.46 22.69
N PRO A 462 -32.01 -0.34 21.34
CA PRO A 462 -31.07 -1.00 20.46
C PRO A 462 -29.67 -0.37 20.58
N TYR A 463 -28.65 -1.23 20.49
CA TYR A 463 -27.27 -0.79 20.44
C TYR A 463 -26.48 -1.58 19.41
N ILE A 464 -25.46 -0.93 18.86
CA ILE A 464 -24.52 -1.53 17.91
C ILE A 464 -23.28 -1.97 18.69
N ARG A 465 -22.81 -3.20 18.46
CA ARG A 465 -21.58 -3.71 19.06
C ARG A 465 -20.57 -4.10 17.97
N ASN A 466 -19.30 -3.92 18.28
CA ASN A 466 -18.17 -4.34 17.44
C ASN A 466 -18.10 -3.68 16.06
N ALA A 467 -18.48 -2.40 15.98
CA ALA A 467 -18.41 -1.57 14.78
C ALA A 467 -17.68 -0.23 15.03
N GLU A 468 -16.85 -0.15 16.07
CA GLU A 468 -16.10 1.07 16.41
C GLU A 468 -15.27 1.57 15.22
N GLY A 469 -15.30 2.88 14.98
CA GLY A 469 -14.68 3.50 13.81
C GLY A 469 -15.55 3.51 12.55
N GLY A 470 -16.63 2.72 12.54
CA GLY A 470 -17.62 2.68 11.49
C GLY A 470 -18.67 3.78 11.60
N TYR A 471 -19.76 3.61 10.86
CA TYR A 471 -20.93 4.49 10.94
C TYR A 471 -22.22 3.70 10.76
N TYR A 472 -23.35 4.29 11.15
CA TYR A 472 -24.66 3.70 10.91
C TYR A 472 -25.62 4.72 10.30
N ILE A 473 -26.58 4.20 9.52
CA ILE A 473 -27.68 4.98 8.93
C ILE A 473 -28.98 4.28 9.29
N ILE A 474 -29.94 5.05 9.81
CA ILE A 474 -31.27 4.58 10.16
C ILE A 474 -32.29 5.17 9.22
N TYR A 475 -33.09 4.32 8.63
CA TYR A 475 -34.17 4.68 7.72
C TYR A 475 -35.52 4.35 8.35
N GLN A 476 -36.50 5.16 8.10
CA GLN A 476 -37.90 4.73 8.22
C GLN A 476 -38.23 3.69 7.16
N TRP A 477 -39.32 2.98 7.33
CA TRP A 477 -39.77 1.96 6.40
C TRP A 477 -40.03 2.49 4.97
N ASP A 478 -40.29 3.80 4.80
CA ASP A 478 -40.48 4.50 3.53
C ASP A 478 -39.16 4.95 2.86
N GLY A 479 -38.03 4.67 3.48
CA GLY A 479 -36.68 4.98 2.98
C GLY A 479 -36.14 6.34 3.41
N GLN A 480 -36.88 7.14 4.21
CA GLN A 480 -36.39 8.41 4.72
C GLN A 480 -35.33 8.18 5.80
N ILE A 481 -34.18 8.87 5.70
CA ILE A 481 -33.11 8.83 6.71
C ILE A 481 -33.58 9.59 7.96
N VAL A 482 -33.55 8.92 9.11
CA VAL A 482 -33.93 9.47 10.41
C VAL A 482 -32.71 9.91 11.21
N GLN A 483 -31.65 9.09 11.10
CA GLN A 483 -30.43 9.30 11.85
C GLN A 483 -29.23 8.71 11.10
N GLN A 484 -28.08 9.41 11.21
CA GLN A 484 -26.81 8.94 10.68
C GLN A 484 -25.71 9.45 11.61
N ASN A 485 -24.89 8.52 12.17
CA ASN A 485 -23.81 8.89 13.07
C ASN A 485 -22.60 7.96 12.89
N ARG A 486 -21.42 8.45 13.30
CA ARG A 486 -20.22 7.65 13.49
C ARG A 486 -20.34 6.80 14.76
N ILE A 487 -19.74 5.63 14.74
CA ILE A 487 -19.67 4.71 15.88
C ILE A 487 -18.34 4.98 16.58
N SER A 488 -18.39 5.60 17.73
CA SER A 488 -17.21 6.06 18.47
C SER A 488 -16.78 5.09 19.60
N HIS A 489 -17.61 4.08 19.88
CA HIS A 489 -17.38 3.13 20.97
C HIS A 489 -17.74 1.71 20.52
N ASN A 490 -17.11 0.73 21.13
CA ASN A 490 -17.37 -0.69 20.83
C ASN A 490 -18.84 -1.11 21.08
N GLU A 491 -19.52 -0.42 21.98
CA GLU A 491 -20.96 -0.52 22.20
C GLU A 491 -21.55 0.89 22.03
N GLN A 492 -22.30 1.11 20.94
CA GLN A 492 -22.94 2.38 20.63
C GLN A 492 -24.44 2.26 20.78
N ILE A 493 -25.01 2.92 21.77
CA ILE A 493 -26.47 2.99 21.97
C ILE A 493 -27.08 3.85 20.85
N ILE A 494 -28.22 3.39 20.33
CA ILE A 494 -29.06 4.14 19.39
C ILE A 494 -30.23 4.70 20.18
N ASP A 495 -30.18 5.98 20.44
CA ASP A 495 -31.20 6.73 21.18
C ASP A 495 -32.04 7.62 20.28
N GLY A 496 -33.12 8.19 20.82
CA GLY A 496 -33.96 9.19 20.13
C GLY A 496 -34.88 8.63 19.06
N LEU A 497 -34.98 7.31 18.87
CA LEU A 497 -35.98 6.73 17.97
C LEU A 497 -37.36 6.67 18.62
N GLN A 498 -38.39 7.08 17.86
CA GLN A 498 -39.78 6.92 18.27
C GLN A 498 -40.28 5.50 18.00
N GLN A 499 -41.42 5.14 18.59
CA GLN A 499 -42.07 3.85 18.29
C GLN A 499 -42.29 3.68 16.79
N GLY A 500 -41.84 2.56 16.23
CA GLY A 500 -41.94 2.29 14.80
C GLY A 500 -41.00 1.23 14.26
N LEU A 501 -41.16 0.94 12.97
CA LEU A 501 -40.30 -0.01 12.24
C LEU A 501 -39.21 0.77 11.49
N TYR A 502 -37.96 0.40 11.72
CA TYR A 502 -36.79 1.02 11.11
C TYR A 502 -35.93 -0.01 10.37
N ILE A 503 -35.15 0.48 9.41
CA ILE A 503 -34.06 -0.27 8.78
C ILE A 503 -32.77 0.38 9.23
N ILE A 504 -31.89 -0.38 9.86
CA ILE A 504 -30.59 0.09 10.31
C ILE A 504 -29.51 -0.57 9.45
N ASN A 505 -28.72 0.25 8.78
CA ASN A 505 -27.51 -0.17 8.10
C ASN A 505 -26.32 0.22 8.98
N VAL A 506 -25.49 -0.72 9.34
CA VAL A 506 -24.24 -0.50 10.08
C VAL A 506 -23.08 -0.85 9.17
N TYR A 507 -22.16 0.07 9.04
CA TYR A 507 -20.95 -0.07 8.24
C TYR A 507 -19.75 -0.04 9.17
N GLY A 508 -18.99 -1.12 9.21
CA GLY A 508 -17.80 -1.23 10.06
C GLY A 508 -16.99 -2.46 9.69
N GLN A 509 -15.70 -2.44 9.97
CA GLN A 509 -14.77 -3.57 9.72
C GLN A 509 -14.80 -4.12 8.27
N GLY A 510 -15.15 -3.27 7.28
CA GLY A 510 -15.29 -3.68 5.88
C GLY A 510 -16.60 -4.38 5.53
N GLU A 511 -17.53 -4.49 6.48
CA GLU A 511 -18.83 -5.15 6.30
C GLU A 511 -19.99 -4.15 6.40
N CYS A 512 -21.12 -4.50 5.81
CA CYS A 512 -22.39 -3.81 5.96
C CYS A 512 -23.43 -4.76 6.55
N LEU A 513 -23.85 -4.50 7.77
CA LEU A 513 -24.97 -5.21 8.40
C LEU A 513 -26.24 -4.41 8.14
N LYS A 514 -27.24 -5.05 7.55
CA LYS A 514 -28.58 -4.48 7.35
C LYS A 514 -29.62 -5.28 8.10
N THR A 515 -30.36 -4.63 8.98
CA THR A 515 -31.39 -5.29 9.76
C THR A 515 -32.64 -4.44 9.91
N LYS A 516 -33.76 -5.10 10.16
CA LYS A 516 -35.03 -4.45 10.54
C LYS A 516 -35.16 -4.43 12.06
N VAL A 517 -35.45 -3.26 12.60
CA VAL A 517 -35.55 -3.03 14.05
C VAL A 517 -36.95 -2.46 14.34
N LEU A 518 -37.67 -3.10 15.26
CA LEU A 518 -38.94 -2.60 15.77
C LEU A 518 -38.68 -1.93 17.12
N ILE A 519 -38.94 -0.64 17.22
CA ILE A 519 -38.94 0.09 18.48
C ILE A 519 -40.37 0.00 19.03
N PRO A 520 -40.57 -0.63 20.21
CA PRO A 520 -41.89 -0.89 20.80
C PRO A 520 -42.63 0.35 21.24
#